data_8645553511abbc4b2e996748bbd3d69b
#
_entry.id   8645553511abbc4b2e996748bbd3d69b
#
_cell.length_a   1.000
_cell.length_b   1.000
_cell.length_c   1.000
_cell.angle_alpha   90.00
_cell.angle_beta   90.00
_cell.angle_gamma   90.00
#
_symmetry.space_group_name_H-M   'P 1'
#
loop_
_entity.id
_entity.type
_entity.pdbx_description
1 polymer ?
#
loop_
_entity_poly.entity_id
_entity_poly.type
_entity_poly.pdbx_seq_one_letter_code
_entity_poly.pdbx_strand_id
1 'polypeptide(L)'
;LHAQRLYNYISNLWFMPATPVLSNGGTERGLPISCFLNEAGDSLEGILGLWSENVWLAARGGGIGSYWGNLRSIGEKIGKVGKTSGIIPFIKVMDSLTLAISQGSLRRGSAACYLQIDHPEIEEFIEMRRPTGGDVNRRSLNLHHGVLVTDEFMRAVETGDQWALRSPYD
;
A
#
# COMPACT_ATOMS: atom_id res chain seq x y z
N LEU A 1 28.13 -8.13 27.59
CA LEU A 1 28.77 -8.49 26.30
C LEU A 1 27.84 -8.24 25.08
N HIS A 2 26.54 -8.64 25.11
CA HIS A 2 25.63 -8.42 23.99
C HIS A 2 25.26 -6.95 23.79
N ALA A 3 24.88 -6.26 24.85
CA ALA A 3 24.56 -4.84 24.81
C ALA A 3 25.77 -3.99 24.32
N GLN A 4 26.98 -4.31 24.78
CA GLN A 4 28.19 -3.62 24.31
C GLN A 4 28.45 -3.85 22.81
N ARG A 5 28.16 -5.04 22.30
CA ARG A 5 28.26 -5.33 20.86
C ARG A 5 27.28 -4.50 20.03
N LEU A 6 26.01 -4.45 20.45
CA LEU A 6 25.01 -3.62 19.79
C LEU A 6 25.37 -2.14 19.82
N TYR A 7 25.82 -1.64 20.98
CA TYR A 7 26.32 -0.27 21.10
C TYR A 7 27.43 0.02 20.11
N ASN A 8 28.42 -0.87 20.01
CA ASN A 8 29.53 -0.71 19.07
C ASN A 8 29.05 -0.70 17.60
N TYR A 9 28.11 -1.55 17.24
CA TYR A 9 27.58 -1.58 15.86
C TYR A 9 26.81 -0.31 15.53
N ILE A 10 25.99 0.19 16.45
CA ILE A 10 25.22 1.42 16.26
C ILE A 10 26.15 2.63 16.22
N SER A 11 27.09 2.73 17.14
CA SER A 11 28.03 3.88 17.24
C SER A 11 28.98 3.96 16.05
N ASN A 12 29.29 2.86 15.40
CA ASN A 12 30.07 2.82 14.16
C ASN A 12 29.22 2.91 12.90
N LEU A 13 27.90 3.12 13.00
CA LEU A 13 26.96 3.22 11.89
C LEU A 13 26.86 1.94 11.03
N TRP A 14 27.21 0.79 11.59
CA TRP A 14 27.07 -0.49 10.90
C TRP A 14 25.65 -1.06 10.99
N PHE A 15 24.88 -0.60 11.95
CA PHE A 15 23.52 -1.01 12.21
C PHE A 15 22.71 0.14 12.81
N MET A 16 21.48 0.32 12.34
CA MET A 16 20.53 1.29 12.92
C MET A 16 19.17 0.61 13.13
N PRO A 17 18.67 0.55 14.37
CA PRO A 17 17.32 0.07 14.61
C PRO A 17 16.27 0.97 13.98
N ALA A 18 15.15 0.37 13.53
CA ALA A 18 14.00 1.12 13.03
C ALA A 18 13.38 2.00 14.15
N THR A 19 12.77 3.11 13.77
CA THR A 19 12.14 4.05 14.70
C THR A 19 11.24 3.37 15.74
N PRO A 20 10.34 2.42 15.39
CA PRO A 20 9.50 1.75 16.39
C PRO A 20 10.27 0.89 17.39
N VAL A 21 11.42 0.32 16.98
CA VAL A 21 12.30 -0.40 17.91
C VAL A 21 12.86 0.56 18.96
N LEU A 22 13.32 1.73 18.52
CA LEU A 22 13.90 2.75 19.42
C LEU A 22 12.84 3.42 20.30
N SER A 23 11.64 3.68 19.78
CA SER A 23 10.60 4.40 20.52
C SER A 23 9.73 3.51 21.40
N ASN A 24 9.51 2.26 21.01
CA ASN A 24 8.56 1.36 21.64
C ASN A 24 9.22 0.15 22.31
N GLY A 25 10.44 -0.22 21.91
CA GLY A 25 11.16 -1.36 22.47
C GLY A 25 11.29 -1.26 24.00
N GLY A 26 10.84 -2.27 24.73
CA GLY A 26 10.86 -2.29 26.18
C GLY A 26 9.83 -1.36 26.87
N THR A 27 8.88 -0.81 26.12
CA THR A 27 7.82 0.06 26.65
C THR A 27 6.45 -0.49 26.30
N GLU A 28 5.39 0.04 26.95
CA GLU A 28 3.99 -0.27 26.65
C GLU A 28 3.38 0.59 25.52
N ARG A 29 4.18 1.42 24.86
CA ARG A 29 3.70 2.41 23.88
C ARG A 29 3.19 1.82 22.57
N GLY A 30 3.62 0.62 22.22
CA GLY A 30 3.24 -0.02 20.96
C GLY A 30 4.17 -1.16 20.56
N LEU A 31 4.06 -1.60 19.33
CA LEU A 31 4.87 -2.69 18.81
C LEU A 31 6.25 -2.19 18.35
N PRO A 32 7.33 -2.96 18.58
CA PRO A 32 8.65 -2.64 18.05
C PRO A 32 8.79 -3.06 16.57
N ILE A 33 7.72 -2.91 15.80
CA ILE A 33 7.61 -3.32 14.40
C ILE A 33 7.34 -2.09 13.54
N SER A 34 8.09 -1.94 12.45
CA SER A 34 8.02 -0.79 11.56
C SER A 34 6.96 -0.92 10.48
N CYS A 35 6.79 -2.10 9.91
CA CYS A 35 6.04 -2.30 8.68
C CYS A 35 5.11 -3.50 8.77
N PHE A 36 3.93 -3.33 8.19
CA PHE A 36 2.89 -4.34 8.08
C PHE A 36 2.47 -4.46 6.62
N LEU A 37 2.21 -5.69 6.19
CA LEU A 37 1.76 -5.98 4.84
C LEU A 37 0.41 -6.68 4.91
N ASN A 38 -0.51 -6.26 4.04
CA ASN A 38 -1.81 -6.91 3.88
C ASN A 38 -2.29 -6.84 2.44
N GLU A 39 -3.42 -7.48 2.15
CA GLU A 39 -4.02 -7.50 0.83
C GLU A 39 -5.54 -7.30 0.89
N ALA A 40 -6.08 -6.66 -0.13
CA ALA A 40 -7.52 -6.49 -0.27
C ALA A 40 -8.14 -7.76 -0.88
N GLY A 41 -9.13 -8.33 -0.19
CA GLY A 41 -9.97 -9.40 -0.75
C GLY A 41 -11.03 -8.83 -1.70
N ASP A 42 -11.41 -9.59 -2.74
CA ASP A 42 -12.40 -9.17 -3.76
C ASP A 42 -13.84 -9.24 -3.24
N SER A 43 -14.09 -8.53 -2.16
CA SER A 43 -15.42 -8.34 -1.60
C SER A 43 -15.48 -7.02 -0.83
N LEU A 44 -16.68 -6.49 -0.63
CA LEU A 44 -16.84 -5.30 0.20
C LEU A 44 -16.36 -5.54 1.64
N GLU A 45 -16.59 -6.72 2.19
CA GLU A 45 -16.09 -7.11 3.50
C GLU A 45 -14.56 -7.13 3.56
N GLY A 46 -13.90 -7.67 2.53
CA GLY A 46 -12.43 -7.69 2.42
C GLY A 46 -11.85 -6.28 2.37
N ILE A 47 -12.47 -5.39 1.60
CA ILE A 47 -12.04 -3.98 1.50
C ILE A 47 -12.24 -3.24 2.83
N LEU A 48 -13.41 -3.41 3.48
CA LEU A 48 -13.70 -2.81 4.78
C LEU A 48 -12.75 -3.34 5.87
N GLY A 49 -12.46 -4.65 5.84
CA GLY A 49 -11.50 -5.28 6.73
C GLY A 49 -10.11 -4.67 6.59
N LEU A 50 -9.63 -4.51 5.35
CA LEU A 50 -8.35 -3.86 5.06
C LEU A 50 -8.30 -2.42 5.60
N TRP A 51 -9.33 -1.61 5.35
CA TRP A 51 -9.36 -0.24 5.86
C TRP A 51 -9.34 -0.20 7.39
N SER A 52 -10.12 -1.05 8.04
CA SER A 52 -10.15 -1.15 9.51
C SER A 52 -8.78 -1.54 10.06
N GLU A 53 -8.14 -2.55 9.49
CA GLU A 53 -6.80 -2.98 9.89
C GLU A 53 -5.77 -1.85 9.71
N ASN A 54 -5.79 -1.18 8.56
CA ASN A 54 -4.88 -0.07 8.26
C ASN A 54 -5.02 1.09 9.25
N VAL A 55 -6.24 1.42 9.67
CA VAL A 55 -6.48 2.46 10.69
C VAL A 55 -5.81 2.10 12.01
N TRP A 56 -6.00 0.87 12.49
CA TRP A 56 -5.41 0.43 13.76
C TRP A 56 -3.89 0.32 13.71
N LEU A 57 -3.33 -0.16 12.60
CA LEU A 57 -1.89 -0.25 12.40
C LEU A 57 -1.25 1.13 12.32
N ALA A 58 -1.86 2.05 11.57
CA ALA A 58 -1.40 3.44 11.46
C ALA A 58 -1.46 4.17 12.80
N ALA A 59 -2.55 3.99 13.58
CA ALA A 59 -2.70 4.58 14.90
C ALA A 59 -1.61 4.14 15.89
N ARG A 60 -1.05 2.94 15.69
CA ARG A 60 0.08 2.39 16.48
C ARG A 60 1.46 2.72 15.89
N GLY A 61 1.52 3.57 14.87
CA GLY A 61 2.77 4.03 14.26
C GLY A 61 3.40 3.08 13.26
N GLY A 62 2.67 2.05 12.79
CA GLY A 62 3.10 1.14 11.73
C GLY A 62 3.07 1.81 10.35
N GLY A 63 4.08 1.53 9.52
CA GLY A 63 4.01 1.73 8.08
C GLY A 63 3.28 0.57 7.43
N ILE A 64 2.48 0.83 6.40
CA ILE A 64 1.59 -0.17 5.80
C ILE A 64 1.89 -0.33 4.33
N GLY A 65 1.91 -1.57 3.84
CA GLY A 65 1.91 -1.90 2.43
C GLY A 65 0.70 -2.78 2.12
N SER A 66 -0.21 -2.29 1.28
CA SER A 66 -1.45 -3.00 0.91
C SER A 66 -1.43 -3.39 -0.57
N TYR A 67 -1.66 -4.67 -0.85
CA TYR A 67 -1.80 -5.18 -2.20
C TYR A 67 -3.26 -5.15 -2.65
N TRP A 68 -3.51 -4.61 -3.84
CA TRP A 68 -4.84 -4.38 -4.38
C TRP A 68 -5.16 -5.22 -5.62
N GLY A 69 -4.23 -6.02 -6.09
CA GLY A 69 -4.35 -6.74 -7.33
C GLY A 69 -5.29 -7.92 -7.34
N ASN A 70 -5.84 -8.32 -6.19
CA ASN A 70 -6.85 -9.38 -6.12
C ASN A 70 -8.27 -8.89 -6.45
N LEU A 71 -8.48 -7.57 -6.58
CA LEU A 71 -9.79 -7.02 -6.86
C LEU A 71 -10.10 -7.01 -8.35
N ARG A 72 -11.37 -7.23 -8.68
CA ARG A 72 -11.90 -7.11 -10.03
C ARG A 72 -11.81 -5.67 -10.54
N SER A 73 -11.64 -5.56 -11.85
CA SER A 73 -11.46 -4.28 -12.54
C SER A 73 -12.80 -3.54 -12.76
N ILE A 74 -12.69 -2.25 -13.07
CA ILE A 74 -13.82 -1.40 -13.43
C ILE A 74 -14.70 -2.04 -14.51
N GLY A 75 -16.00 -1.97 -14.31
CA GLY A 75 -16.99 -2.50 -15.26
C GLY A 75 -17.31 -3.99 -15.13
N GLU A 76 -16.55 -4.74 -14.32
CA GLU A 76 -16.86 -6.14 -14.02
C GLU A 76 -18.12 -6.28 -13.16
N LYS A 77 -18.78 -7.43 -13.27
CA LYS A 77 -20.07 -7.67 -12.62
C LYS A 77 -19.94 -7.82 -11.11
N ILE A 78 -20.83 -7.14 -10.38
CA ILE A 78 -21.04 -7.33 -8.94
C ILE A 78 -22.39 -8.02 -8.74
N GLY A 79 -22.37 -9.29 -8.32
CA GLY A 79 -23.59 -10.05 -8.11
C GLY A 79 -24.50 -10.09 -9.36
N LYS A 80 -25.82 -9.90 -9.14
CA LYS A 80 -26.82 -10.02 -10.23
C LYS A 80 -27.12 -8.70 -10.96
N VAL A 81 -26.77 -7.54 -10.41
CA VAL A 81 -27.36 -6.25 -10.82
C VAL A 81 -26.40 -5.09 -10.99
N GLY A 82 -25.13 -5.22 -10.64
CA GLY A 82 -24.19 -4.10 -10.61
C GLY A 82 -22.92 -4.32 -11.39
N LYS A 83 -22.21 -3.22 -11.62
CA LYS A 83 -20.84 -3.23 -12.12
C LYS A 83 -19.97 -2.44 -11.16
N THR A 84 -18.72 -2.90 -10.93
CA THR A 84 -17.77 -2.20 -10.07
C THR A 84 -17.28 -0.90 -10.72
N SER A 85 -17.01 0.10 -9.88
CA SER A 85 -16.31 1.31 -10.27
C SER A 85 -14.78 1.16 -10.27
N GLY A 86 -14.28 -0.05 -10.06
CA GLY A 86 -12.88 -0.40 -10.04
C GLY A 86 -12.22 -0.18 -8.68
N ILE A 87 -10.89 -0.33 -8.64
CA ILE A 87 -10.09 -0.26 -7.41
C ILE A 87 -9.77 1.18 -6.97
N ILE A 88 -9.70 2.11 -7.90
CA ILE A 88 -9.23 3.49 -7.65
C ILE A 88 -10.04 4.23 -6.58
N PRO A 89 -11.39 4.20 -6.58
CA PRO A 89 -12.18 4.84 -5.53
C PRO A 89 -11.92 4.28 -4.13
N PHE A 90 -11.67 2.99 -4.02
CA PHE A 90 -11.36 2.35 -2.73
C PHE A 90 -9.95 2.73 -2.22
N ILE A 91 -8.97 2.84 -3.11
CA ILE A 91 -7.63 3.36 -2.79
C ILE A 91 -7.73 4.83 -2.36
N LYS A 92 -8.61 5.62 -2.96
CA LYS A 92 -8.85 7.01 -2.55
C LYS A 92 -9.35 7.13 -1.10
N VAL A 93 -10.19 6.22 -0.65
CA VAL A 93 -10.62 6.16 0.75
C VAL A 93 -9.42 5.87 1.66
N MET A 94 -8.58 4.89 1.29
CA MET A 94 -7.35 4.58 2.03
C MET A 94 -6.40 5.79 2.11
N ASP A 95 -6.26 6.57 1.03
CA ASP A 95 -5.48 7.80 1.00
C ASP A 95 -5.96 8.80 2.07
N SER A 96 -7.26 9.01 2.15
CA SER A 96 -7.88 9.91 3.13
C SER A 96 -7.77 9.39 4.56
N LEU A 97 -7.95 8.10 4.77
CA LEU A 97 -7.76 7.45 6.09
C LEU A 97 -6.32 7.60 6.58
N THR A 98 -5.34 7.37 5.71
CA THR A 98 -3.92 7.50 6.04
C THR A 98 -3.58 8.94 6.46
N LEU A 99 -4.12 9.92 5.75
CA LEU A 99 -3.95 11.33 6.08
C LEU A 99 -4.60 11.68 7.42
N ALA A 100 -5.81 11.20 7.69
CA ALA A 100 -6.55 11.47 8.93
C ALA A 100 -5.81 10.94 10.17
N ILE A 101 -5.28 9.73 10.10
CA ILE A 101 -4.55 9.09 11.22
C ILE A 101 -3.16 9.71 11.44
N SER A 102 -2.62 10.42 10.44
CA SER A 102 -1.34 11.12 10.55
C SER A 102 -1.35 12.30 11.51
N GLN A 103 -2.52 12.73 11.99
CA GLN A 103 -2.65 13.89 12.85
C GLN A 103 -2.42 13.52 14.32
N GLY A 104 -1.30 13.94 14.89
CA GLY A 104 -1.03 13.91 16.33
C GLY A 104 -0.20 12.75 16.87
N SER A 105 0.35 11.85 16.03
CA SER A 105 1.26 10.80 16.48
C SER A 105 2.73 11.18 16.31
N LEU A 106 3.61 10.52 17.07
CA LEU A 106 5.08 10.66 16.95
C LEU A 106 5.59 10.24 15.57
N ARG A 107 4.84 9.39 14.86
CA ARG A 107 5.10 8.96 13.49
C ARG A 107 3.83 9.15 12.67
N ARG A 108 3.95 9.90 11.58
CA ARG A 108 2.84 10.06 10.62
C ARG A 108 2.45 8.73 10.04
N GLY A 109 1.16 8.50 9.83
CA GLY A 109 0.65 7.38 9.05
C GLY A 109 1.30 7.41 7.66
N SER A 110 1.85 6.29 7.27
CA SER A 110 2.47 6.11 5.96
C SER A 110 1.99 4.79 5.38
N ALA A 111 1.46 4.86 4.16
CA ALA A 111 0.97 3.68 3.48
C ALA A 111 1.40 3.67 2.02
N ALA A 112 1.71 2.47 1.54
CA ALA A 112 1.95 2.18 0.15
C ALA A 112 0.84 1.26 -0.39
N CYS A 113 0.44 1.47 -1.63
CA CYS A 113 -0.45 0.58 -2.35
C CYS A 113 0.31 -0.07 -3.52
N TYR A 114 0.06 -1.35 -3.72
CA TYR A 114 0.74 -2.16 -4.72
C TYR A 114 -0.26 -2.75 -5.70
N LEU A 115 0.09 -2.72 -6.98
CA LEU A 115 -0.67 -3.32 -8.06
C LEU A 115 0.27 -4.01 -9.04
N GLN A 116 -0.13 -5.17 -9.58
CA GLN A 116 0.65 -5.84 -10.62
C GLN A 116 0.53 -5.13 -11.96
N ILE A 117 1.58 -5.25 -12.76
CA ILE A 117 1.74 -4.56 -14.06
C ILE A 117 0.73 -5.01 -15.12
N ASP A 118 0.11 -6.17 -14.97
CA ASP A 118 -0.88 -6.72 -15.89
C ASP A 118 -2.33 -6.46 -15.47
N HIS A 119 -2.56 -5.79 -14.33
CA HIS A 119 -3.92 -5.44 -13.91
C HIS A 119 -4.57 -4.45 -14.88
N PRO A 120 -5.87 -4.59 -15.26
CA PRO A 120 -6.52 -3.71 -16.23
C PRO A 120 -6.54 -2.21 -15.85
N GLU A 121 -6.49 -1.87 -14.56
CA GLU A 121 -6.47 -0.49 -14.08
C GLU A 121 -5.06 0.04 -13.80
N ILE A 122 -4.00 -0.63 -14.28
CA ILE A 122 -2.61 -0.23 -13.97
C ILE A 122 -2.26 1.17 -14.48
N GLU A 123 -2.74 1.54 -15.66
CA GLU A 123 -2.47 2.88 -16.22
C GLU A 123 -3.06 3.98 -15.34
N GLU A 124 -4.32 3.84 -14.93
CA GLU A 124 -4.98 4.79 -14.03
C GLU A 124 -4.31 4.79 -12.65
N PHE A 125 -3.90 3.62 -12.14
CA PHE A 125 -3.16 3.51 -10.89
C PHE A 125 -1.84 4.29 -10.90
N ILE A 126 -1.09 4.24 -11.99
CA ILE A 126 0.15 5.02 -12.16
C ILE A 126 -0.17 6.53 -12.21
N GLU A 127 -1.23 6.90 -12.93
CA GLU A 127 -1.64 8.30 -13.10
C GLU A 127 -2.27 8.94 -11.86
N MET A 128 -2.87 8.15 -10.96
CA MET A 128 -3.66 8.67 -9.83
C MET A 128 -2.85 9.55 -8.86
N ARG A 129 -1.53 9.52 -8.92
CA ARG A 129 -0.64 10.38 -8.11
C ARG A 129 -0.32 11.72 -8.78
N ARG A 130 -0.74 11.97 -10.00
CA ARG A 130 -0.53 13.26 -10.65
C ARG A 130 -1.36 14.35 -9.97
N PRO A 131 -0.76 15.52 -9.59
CA PRO A 131 -1.46 16.55 -8.84
C PRO A 131 -2.45 17.36 -9.69
N THR A 132 -2.33 17.31 -11.01
CA THR A 132 -3.12 18.12 -11.96
C THR A 132 -3.81 17.27 -13.03
N GLY A 133 -4.91 17.75 -13.59
CA GLY A 133 -5.73 17.08 -14.64
C GLY A 133 -6.65 16.00 -14.08
N GLY A 134 -7.64 15.52 -14.83
CA GLY A 134 -8.58 14.44 -14.51
C GLY A 134 -9.51 14.67 -13.31
N ASP A 135 -10.20 13.61 -12.88
CA ASP A 135 -11.14 13.64 -11.76
C ASP A 135 -10.41 13.63 -10.42
N VAL A 136 -10.65 14.64 -9.59
CA VAL A 136 -10.08 14.78 -8.24
C VAL A 136 -10.44 13.59 -7.34
N ASN A 137 -11.61 12.98 -7.54
CA ASN A 137 -12.06 11.83 -6.74
C ASN A 137 -11.32 10.54 -7.07
N ARG A 138 -10.60 10.52 -8.19
CA ARG A 138 -9.81 9.37 -8.63
C ARG A 138 -8.30 9.59 -8.44
N ARG A 139 -7.90 10.47 -7.54
CA ARG A 139 -6.50 10.78 -7.24
C ARG A 139 -6.14 10.48 -5.80
N SER A 140 -4.91 10.03 -5.60
CA SER A 140 -4.32 9.75 -4.28
C SER A 140 -2.93 10.36 -4.21
N LEU A 141 -2.76 11.42 -3.43
CA LEU A 141 -1.52 12.18 -3.35
C LEU A 141 -0.68 11.84 -2.10
N ASN A 142 -1.29 11.18 -1.11
CA ASN A 142 -0.67 10.89 0.19
C ASN A 142 -0.13 9.46 0.29
N LEU A 143 -0.57 8.55 -0.59
CA LEU A 143 -0.07 7.18 -0.66
C LEU A 143 1.19 7.09 -1.52
N HIS A 144 2.05 6.13 -1.20
CA HIS A 144 3.12 5.69 -2.07
C HIS A 144 2.60 4.56 -2.99
N HIS A 145 3.00 4.58 -4.25
CA HIS A 145 2.57 3.58 -5.22
C HIS A 145 3.74 2.66 -5.57
N GLY A 146 3.49 1.37 -5.59
CA GLY A 146 4.41 0.35 -6.07
C GLY A 146 3.76 -0.47 -7.18
N VAL A 147 4.51 -0.71 -8.25
CA VAL A 147 4.10 -1.59 -9.33
C VAL A 147 4.89 -2.88 -9.22
N LEU A 148 4.19 -4.01 -9.18
CA LEU A 148 4.81 -5.32 -9.21
C LEU A 148 5.04 -5.69 -10.68
N VAL A 149 6.30 -5.82 -11.05
CA VAL A 149 6.72 -6.19 -12.41
C VAL A 149 7.26 -7.61 -12.42
N THR A 150 7.09 -8.30 -13.55
CA THR A 150 7.62 -9.65 -13.77
C THR A 150 8.77 -9.62 -14.75
N ASP A 151 9.57 -10.69 -14.79
CA ASP A 151 10.65 -10.85 -15.76
C ASP A 151 10.11 -10.87 -17.19
N GLU A 152 8.91 -11.42 -17.41
CA GLU A 152 8.24 -11.43 -18.71
C GLU A 152 7.92 -10.01 -19.16
N PHE A 153 7.39 -9.15 -18.27
CA PHE A 153 7.16 -7.74 -18.58
C PHE A 153 8.47 -7.03 -18.92
N MET A 154 9.51 -7.25 -18.14
CA MET A 154 10.82 -6.63 -18.40
C MET A 154 11.39 -7.03 -19.76
N ARG A 155 11.23 -8.31 -20.17
CA ARG A 155 11.62 -8.77 -21.51
C ARG A 155 10.75 -8.12 -22.60
N ALA A 156 9.44 -8.03 -22.40
CA ALA A 156 8.55 -7.36 -23.34
C ALA A 156 8.92 -5.89 -23.54
N VAL A 157 9.31 -5.18 -22.47
CA VAL A 157 9.83 -3.80 -22.59
C VAL A 157 11.12 -3.75 -23.39
N GLU A 158 12.05 -4.67 -23.15
CA GLU A 158 13.33 -4.74 -23.85
C GLU A 158 13.17 -5.01 -25.36
N THR A 159 12.21 -5.88 -25.73
CA THR A 159 11.92 -6.24 -27.13
C THR A 159 10.94 -5.30 -27.83
N GLY A 160 10.25 -4.45 -27.07
CA GLY A 160 9.17 -3.58 -27.58
C GLY A 160 7.89 -4.32 -27.92
N ASP A 161 7.64 -5.46 -27.24
CA ASP A 161 6.45 -6.26 -27.46
C ASP A 161 5.21 -5.66 -26.78
N GLN A 162 4.03 -6.09 -27.24
CA GLN A 162 2.77 -5.75 -26.61
C GLN A 162 2.62 -6.45 -25.26
N TRP A 163 2.01 -5.76 -24.29
CA TRP A 163 1.70 -6.30 -22.99
C TRP A 163 0.18 -6.43 -22.80
N ALA A 164 -0.28 -7.62 -22.46
CA ALA A 164 -1.69 -7.87 -22.22
C ALA A 164 -2.07 -7.59 -20.78
N LEU A 165 -3.12 -6.79 -20.55
CA LEU A 165 -3.74 -6.61 -19.25
C LEU A 165 -4.77 -7.71 -19.02
N ARG A 166 -4.83 -8.25 -17.80
CA ARG A 166 -5.67 -9.39 -17.41
C ARG A 166 -6.38 -9.12 -16.10
N SER A 167 -7.68 -9.36 -16.08
CA SER A 167 -8.42 -9.38 -14.83
C SER A 167 -7.95 -10.56 -13.96
N PRO A 168 -7.88 -10.40 -12.63
CA PRO A 168 -7.60 -11.54 -11.74
C PRO A 168 -8.69 -12.64 -11.79
N TYR A 169 -9.81 -12.38 -12.47
CA TYR A 169 -10.96 -13.29 -12.61
C TYR A 169 -11.26 -13.79 -14.04
N ASP A 170 -10.36 -13.51 -14.98
CA ASP A 170 -10.44 -14.05 -16.36
C ASP A 170 -9.83 -15.45 -16.46
#